data_0953db7595b254fa7f6f865c6bb701c4
#
_entry.id   0953db7595b254fa7f6f865c6bb701c4
#
_cell.length_a   1.000
_cell.length_b   1.000
_cell.length_c   1.000
_cell.angle_alpha   90.00
_cell.angle_beta   90.00
_cell.angle_gamma   90.00
#
_symmetry.space_group_name_H-M   'P 1'
#
loop_
_entity.id
_entity.type
_entity.pdbx_description
1 polymer ?
#
loop_
_entity_poly.entity_id
_entity_poly.type
_entity_poly.pdbx_seq_one_letter_code
_entity_poly.pdbx_strand_id
1 'polypeptide(L)'
;MNSIQSSTIDDQRKHLKQNEKKSLRIHRFAKKKQIRQGAEPGLHPGASQLVRRSLDYFSRLYSKLFYRVEAYGLENIPTDGSVLVLAKHQRISDIPLGLASALFRRRWNVWCVMKDSLAKPVFFNYFLKCGGIPLNRDEPRKSRRHLLHGRKILHQGNLLVIFPEQTTVPHAMGRGRSGAFRFVAGKPEKPLPVLCLGLQYEPRGWFRRTRFVIRAGEVSYFTADHDPEEFLHERMHEIARLSNLTYPFQKAESSI
;
A
#
# COMPACT_ATOMS: atom_id res chain seq x y z
N MET A 1 -36.28 -29.34 -52.30
CA MET A 1 -36.30 -29.29 -50.82
C MET A 1 -34.92 -29.10 -50.14
N ASN A 2 -33.79 -29.06 -50.87
CA ASN A 2 -32.43 -29.03 -50.27
C ASN A 2 -31.86 -27.58 -50.07
N SER A 3 -32.47 -26.53 -50.60
CA SER A 3 -31.91 -25.16 -50.46
C SER A 3 -32.31 -24.42 -49.17
N ILE A 4 -33.40 -24.80 -48.53
CA ILE A 4 -33.91 -24.17 -47.31
C ILE A 4 -33.16 -24.68 -46.07
N GLN A 5 -32.69 -25.94 -46.05
CA GLN A 5 -31.93 -26.47 -44.93
C GLN A 5 -30.50 -25.94 -44.85
N SER A 6 -29.86 -25.55 -45.96
CA SER A 6 -28.47 -25.03 -45.94
C SER A 6 -28.41 -23.61 -45.43
N SER A 7 -29.42 -22.75 -45.70
CA SER A 7 -29.47 -21.38 -45.19
C SER A 7 -29.66 -21.31 -43.67
N THR A 8 -30.43 -22.24 -43.10
CA THR A 8 -30.67 -22.32 -41.64
C THR A 8 -29.42 -22.75 -40.86
N ILE A 9 -28.62 -23.65 -41.43
CA ILE A 9 -27.35 -24.15 -40.83
C ILE A 9 -26.28 -23.03 -40.87
N ASP A 10 -26.21 -22.27 -41.94
CA ASP A 10 -25.25 -21.15 -42.04
C ASP A 10 -25.60 -19.98 -41.09
N ASP A 11 -26.86 -19.70 -40.88
CA ASP A 11 -27.31 -18.68 -39.91
C ASP A 11 -27.03 -19.16 -38.45
N GLN A 12 -27.27 -20.43 -38.14
CA GLN A 12 -26.90 -20.97 -36.82
C GLN A 12 -25.40 -20.90 -36.58
N ARG A 13 -24.57 -21.19 -37.58
CA ARG A 13 -23.11 -21.07 -37.50
C ARG A 13 -22.63 -19.63 -37.30
N LYS A 14 -23.29 -18.66 -37.96
CA LYS A 14 -22.99 -17.22 -37.76
C LYS A 14 -23.34 -16.78 -36.33
N HIS A 15 -24.50 -17.18 -35.83
CA HIS A 15 -24.94 -16.88 -34.46
C HIS A 15 -24.01 -17.52 -33.41
N LEU A 16 -23.56 -18.75 -33.59
CA LEU A 16 -22.57 -19.42 -32.69
C LEU A 16 -21.24 -18.67 -32.68
N LYS A 17 -20.69 -18.32 -33.85
CA LYS A 17 -19.43 -17.55 -33.95
C LYS A 17 -19.55 -16.14 -33.34
N GLN A 18 -20.72 -15.51 -33.41
CA GLN A 18 -20.98 -14.20 -32.83
C GLN A 18 -21.06 -14.27 -31.29
N ASN A 19 -21.67 -15.32 -30.76
CA ASN A 19 -21.75 -15.60 -29.32
C ASN A 19 -20.40 -15.97 -28.73
N GLU A 20 -19.58 -16.76 -29.42
CA GLU A 20 -18.18 -17.03 -29.01
C GLU A 20 -17.32 -15.76 -28.97
N LYS A 21 -17.43 -14.91 -30.01
CA LYS A 21 -16.72 -13.62 -30.02
C LYS A 21 -17.16 -12.70 -28.87
N LYS A 22 -18.46 -12.72 -28.54
CA LYS A 22 -19.04 -11.94 -27.43
C LYS A 22 -18.56 -12.48 -26.08
N SER A 23 -18.53 -13.80 -25.91
CA SER A 23 -18.01 -14.49 -24.73
C SER A 23 -16.50 -14.22 -24.53
N LEU A 24 -15.70 -14.35 -25.59
CA LEU A 24 -14.26 -14.03 -25.55
C LEU A 24 -14.00 -12.55 -25.24
N ARG A 25 -14.85 -11.65 -25.72
CA ARG A 25 -14.77 -10.21 -25.41
C ARG A 25 -15.10 -9.95 -23.94
N ILE A 26 -16.14 -10.59 -23.41
CA ILE A 26 -16.52 -10.52 -21.99
C ILE A 26 -15.42 -11.11 -21.10
N HIS A 27 -14.83 -12.25 -21.48
CA HIS A 27 -13.69 -12.86 -20.76
C HIS A 27 -12.44 -11.99 -20.80
N ARG A 28 -12.13 -11.36 -21.93
CA ARG A 28 -11.03 -10.37 -22.03
C ARG A 28 -11.29 -9.13 -21.19
N PHE A 29 -12.51 -8.63 -21.12
CA PHE A 29 -12.89 -7.50 -20.25
C PHE A 29 -12.85 -7.90 -18.77
N ALA A 30 -13.33 -9.07 -18.40
CA ALA A 30 -13.24 -9.60 -17.04
C ALA A 30 -11.78 -9.83 -16.62
N LYS A 31 -10.96 -10.41 -17.50
CA LYS A 31 -9.51 -10.58 -17.27
C LYS A 31 -8.77 -9.23 -17.17
N LYS A 32 -9.17 -8.22 -17.97
CA LYS A 32 -8.64 -6.85 -17.86
C LYS A 32 -9.08 -6.14 -16.57
N LYS A 33 -10.29 -6.44 -16.06
CA LYS A 33 -10.79 -5.93 -14.77
C LYS A 33 -10.07 -6.59 -13.57
N GLN A 34 -9.67 -7.86 -13.69
CA GLN A 34 -8.88 -8.58 -12.68
C GLN A 34 -7.43 -8.06 -12.57
N ILE A 35 -6.90 -7.40 -13.61
CA ILE A 35 -5.52 -6.86 -13.63
C ILE A 35 -5.42 -5.52 -12.88
N ARG A 36 -6.54 -4.83 -12.60
CA ARG A 36 -6.58 -3.53 -11.91
C ARG A 36 -7.32 -3.64 -10.59
N GLN A 37 -6.64 -4.12 -9.58
CA GLN A 37 -7.18 -4.20 -8.24
C GLN A 37 -7.47 -2.80 -7.69
N GLY A 38 -8.63 -2.58 -7.08
CA GLY A 38 -9.00 -1.33 -6.44
C GLY A 38 -9.20 -0.15 -7.41
N ALA A 39 -9.58 -0.38 -8.67
CA ALA A 39 -9.93 0.70 -9.57
C ALA A 39 -11.25 1.36 -9.16
N GLU A 40 -11.26 2.69 -9.13
CA GLU A 40 -12.45 3.50 -8.88
C GLU A 40 -12.51 4.62 -9.94
N PRO A 41 -13.52 4.61 -10.83
CA PRO A 41 -13.61 5.57 -11.91
C PRO A 41 -13.58 7.02 -11.43
N GLY A 42 -12.75 7.85 -12.07
CA GLY A 42 -12.60 9.27 -11.71
C GLY A 42 -11.80 9.55 -10.43
N LEU A 43 -11.44 8.51 -9.66
CA LEU A 43 -10.66 8.66 -8.44
C LEU A 43 -9.31 7.94 -8.49
N HIS A 44 -9.29 6.66 -8.89
CA HIS A 44 -8.08 5.86 -8.87
C HIS A 44 -8.04 4.85 -10.04
N PRO A 45 -6.92 4.77 -10.82
CA PRO A 45 -6.82 3.86 -11.97
C PRO A 45 -6.73 2.38 -11.58
N GLY A 46 -6.62 2.07 -10.31
CA GLY A 46 -6.34 0.73 -9.79
C GLY A 46 -4.86 0.36 -9.87
N ALA A 47 -4.47 -0.61 -9.05
CA ALA A 47 -3.11 -1.14 -9.04
C ALA A 47 -2.90 -2.15 -10.17
N SER A 48 -1.69 -2.16 -10.73
CA SER A 48 -1.25 -3.08 -11.78
C SER A 48 -0.12 -3.96 -11.27
N GLN A 49 -0.28 -5.27 -11.37
CA GLN A 49 0.77 -6.21 -10.97
C GLN A 49 2.07 -6.05 -11.80
N LEU A 50 1.94 -5.74 -13.09
CA LEU A 50 3.11 -5.50 -13.94
C LEU A 50 3.91 -4.29 -13.44
N VAL A 51 3.22 -3.20 -13.10
CA VAL A 51 3.87 -1.98 -12.59
C VAL A 51 4.48 -2.22 -11.19
N ARG A 52 3.82 -3.01 -10.34
CA ARG A 52 4.39 -3.42 -9.04
C ARG A 52 5.66 -4.28 -9.21
N ARG A 53 5.66 -5.21 -10.16
CA ARG A 53 6.85 -6.02 -10.48
C ARG A 53 8.00 -5.17 -11.01
N SER A 54 7.73 -4.16 -11.83
CA SER A 54 8.77 -3.22 -12.26
C SER A 54 9.33 -2.43 -11.09
N LEU A 55 8.49 -1.96 -10.18
CA LEU A 55 8.96 -1.30 -8.95
C LEU A 55 9.84 -2.24 -8.11
N ASP A 56 9.42 -3.47 -7.90
CA ASP A 56 10.19 -4.47 -7.14
C ASP A 56 11.56 -4.73 -7.79
N TYR A 57 11.59 -4.94 -9.11
CA TYR A 57 12.83 -5.15 -9.85
C TYR A 57 13.81 -3.98 -9.71
N PHE A 58 13.37 -2.76 -9.99
CA PHE A 58 14.21 -1.57 -9.84
C PHE A 58 14.62 -1.31 -8.39
N SER A 59 13.73 -1.55 -7.44
CA SER A 59 14.04 -1.40 -6.01
C SER A 59 15.09 -2.41 -5.53
N ARG A 60 15.03 -3.66 -6.01
CA ARG A 60 16.06 -4.68 -5.71
C ARG A 60 17.39 -4.34 -6.33
N LEU A 61 17.41 -3.86 -7.58
CA LEU A 61 18.63 -3.41 -8.25
C LEU A 61 19.26 -2.24 -7.49
N TYR A 62 18.44 -1.24 -7.15
CA TYR A 62 18.86 -0.07 -6.37
C TYR A 62 19.41 -0.47 -4.99
N SER A 63 18.70 -1.35 -4.28
CA SER A 63 19.17 -1.82 -2.98
C SER A 63 20.47 -2.61 -3.07
N LYS A 64 20.61 -3.46 -4.09
CA LYS A 64 21.85 -4.24 -4.32
C LYS A 64 23.06 -3.34 -4.60
N LEU A 65 22.87 -2.23 -5.27
CA LEU A 65 23.97 -1.31 -5.62
C LEU A 65 24.37 -0.41 -4.43
N PHE A 66 23.41 0.13 -3.69
CA PHE A 66 23.67 1.21 -2.73
C PHE A 66 23.53 0.79 -1.26
N TYR A 67 22.85 -0.33 -0.98
CA TYR A 67 22.52 -0.73 0.39
C TYR A 67 22.93 -2.17 0.68
N ARG A 68 23.31 -2.41 1.94
CA ARG A 68 23.30 -3.74 2.56
C ARG A 68 22.01 -3.85 3.37
N VAL A 69 21.04 -4.56 2.82
CA VAL A 69 19.71 -4.69 3.43
C VAL A 69 19.68 -5.88 4.38
N GLU A 70 19.24 -5.63 5.60
CA GLU A 70 18.95 -6.64 6.62
C GLU A 70 17.50 -6.49 7.06
N ALA A 71 16.75 -7.58 7.13
CA ALA A 71 15.33 -7.55 7.45
C ALA A 71 15.01 -8.61 8.52
N TYR A 72 14.37 -8.20 9.59
CA TYR A 72 14.02 -9.02 10.76
C TYR A 72 12.52 -8.97 11.02
N GLY A 73 11.95 -10.06 11.56
CA GLY A 73 10.54 -10.16 11.90
C GLY A 73 9.61 -10.20 10.68
N LEU A 74 10.13 -10.54 9.49
CA LEU A 74 9.29 -10.59 8.28
C LEU A 74 8.18 -11.64 8.39
N GLU A 75 8.37 -12.68 9.19
CA GLU A 75 7.40 -13.71 9.53
C GLU A 75 6.14 -13.13 10.18
N ASN A 76 6.26 -12.02 10.90
CA ASN A 76 5.15 -11.31 11.54
C ASN A 76 4.20 -10.62 10.53
N ILE A 77 4.64 -10.43 9.27
CA ILE A 77 3.82 -9.80 8.24
C ILE A 77 2.79 -10.83 7.74
N PRO A 78 1.49 -10.64 7.99
CA PRO A 78 0.45 -11.56 7.54
C PRO A 78 0.45 -11.68 6.01
N THR A 79 0.33 -12.91 5.51
CA THR A 79 0.36 -13.20 4.07
C THR A 79 -0.94 -12.85 3.36
N ASP A 80 -2.04 -12.75 4.10
CA ASP A 80 -3.38 -12.45 3.61
C ASP A 80 -4.17 -11.58 4.60
N GLY A 81 -5.43 -11.33 4.30
CA GLY A 81 -6.31 -10.50 5.12
C GLY A 81 -5.97 -9.01 5.12
N SER A 82 -6.76 -8.24 5.85
CA SER A 82 -6.57 -6.81 6.05
C SER A 82 -5.44 -6.56 7.03
N VAL A 83 -4.46 -5.73 6.66
CA VAL A 83 -3.36 -5.34 7.56
C VAL A 83 -3.04 -3.87 7.36
N LEU A 84 -3.04 -3.10 8.44
CA LEU A 84 -2.58 -1.73 8.44
C LEU A 84 -1.13 -1.68 8.94
N VAL A 85 -0.21 -1.20 8.10
CA VAL A 85 1.19 -1.06 8.45
C VAL A 85 1.50 0.40 8.79
N LEU A 86 2.05 0.62 9.96
CA LEU A 86 2.55 1.90 10.45
C LEU A 86 4.08 1.89 10.34
N ALA A 87 4.64 2.72 9.46
CA ALA A 87 6.06 2.68 9.19
C ALA A 87 6.78 3.98 9.56
N LYS A 88 8.04 3.87 9.99
CA LYS A 88 8.96 5.01 10.11
C LYS A 88 9.20 5.63 8.74
N HIS A 89 9.30 6.97 8.67
CA HIS A 89 9.64 7.69 7.45
C HIS A 89 10.89 8.53 7.63
N GLN A 90 12.03 8.04 7.13
CA GLN A 90 13.32 8.75 7.22
C GLN A 90 13.72 9.40 5.90
N ARG A 91 13.46 8.74 4.76
CA ARG A 91 13.92 9.16 3.43
C ARG A 91 12.92 8.76 2.36
N ILE A 92 12.99 9.38 1.19
CA ILE A 92 12.17 8.99 0.03
C ILE A 92 12.43 7.52 -0.37
N SER A 93 13.66 7.04 -0.17
CA SER A 93 14.04 5.64 -0.44
C SER A 93 13.38 4.60 0.48
N ASP A 94 12.74 5.01 1.58
CA ASP A 94 12.04 4.07 2.48
C ASP A 94 10.96 3.28 1.75
N ILE A 95 10.24 3.93 0.82
CA ILE A 95 9.15 3.28 0.09
C ILE A 95 9.69 2.15 -0.79
N PRO A 96 10.58 2.38 -1.77
CA PRO A 96 11.09 1.29 -2.61
C PRO A 96 11.87 0.25 -1.80
N LEU A 97 12.70 0.65 -0.85
CA LEU A 97 13.48 -0.28 -0.05
C LEU A 97 12.60 -1.11 0.88
N GLY A 98 11.67 -0.47 1.59
CA GLY A 98 10.73 -1.16 2.49
C GLY A 98 9.77 -2.08 1.74
N LEU A 99 9.18 -1.62 0.63
CA LEU A 99 8.29 -2.43 -0.19
C LEU A 99 8.99 -3.67 -0.74
N ALA A 100 10.13 -3.50 -1.44
CA ALA A 100 10.81 -4.61 -2.09
C ALA A 100 11.52 -5.55 -1.10
N SER A 101 12.10 -5.01 -0.03
CA SER A 101 12.90 -5.80 0.89
C SER A 101 12.10 -6.49 1.99
N ALA A 102 10.89 -6.01 2.28
CA ALA A 102 10.03 -6.59 3.30
C ALA A 102 8.67 -7.03 2.74
N LEU A 103 7.84 -6.08 2.31
CA LEU A 103 6.43 -6.35 2.05
C LEU A 103 6.21 -7.24 0.81
N PHE A 104 6.86 -6.97 -0.32
CA PHE A 104 6.72 -7.78 -1.54
C PHE A 104 7.32 -9.19 -1.40
N ARG A 105 8.15 -9.45 -0.39
CA ARG A 105 8.59 -10.81 -0.06
C ARG A 105 7.49 -11.66 0.56
N ARG A 106 6.48 -11.02 1.16
CA ARG A 106 5.38 -11.68 1.87
C ARG A 106 4.10 -11.67 1.06
N ARG A 107 3.76 -10.51 0.43
CA ARG A 107 2.51 -10.37 -0.34
C ARG A 107 2.58 -9.23 -1.36
N TRP A 108 1.78 -9.36 -2.42
CA TRP A 108 1.77 -8.40 -3.53
C TRP A 108 0.63 -7.37 -3.47
N ASN A 109 -0.42 -7.61 -2.69
CA ASN A 109 -1.56 -6.71 -2.55
C ASN A 109 -1.28 -5.57 -1.55
N VAL A 110 -0.15 -4.89 -1.76
CA VAL A 110 0.34 -3.79 -0.93
C VAL A 110 -0.09 -2.45 -1.53
N TRP A 111 -0.61 -1.59 -0.67
CA TRP A 111 -0.97 -0.21 -0.96
C TRP A 111 -0.23 0.72 -0.03
N CYS A 112 -0.03 1.98 -0.44
CA CYS A 112 0.70 2.94 0.37
C CYS A 112 0.11 4.34 0.22
N VAL A 113 -0.16 5.01 1.34
CA VAL A 113 -0.52 6.44 1.32
C VAL A 113 0.72 7.25 0.94
N MET A 114 0.60 8.11 -0.05
CA MET A 114 1.69 8.90 -0.61
C MET A 114 1.31 10.38 -0.74
N LYS A 115 2.30 11.25 -0.90
CA LYS A 115 2.06 12.65 -1.21
C LYS A 115 1.35 12.80 -2.56
N ASP A 116 0.34 13.65 -2.67
CA ASP A 116 -0.46 13.89 -3.86
C ASP A 116 0.38 14.37 -5.07
N SER A 117 1.49 15.05 -4.82
CA SER A 117 2.42 15.47 -5.88
C SER A 117 2.98 14.31 -6.71
N LEU A 118 3.00 13.08 -6.16
CA LEU A 118 3.41 11.87 -6.90
C LEU A 118 2.30 11.31 -7.81
N ALA A 119 1.07 11.79 -7.65
CA ALA A 119 -0.05 11.44 -8.54
C ALA A 119 -0.14 12.30 -9.81
N LYS A 120 0.80 13.25 -10.00
CA LYS A 120 0.79 14.15 -11.16
C LYS A 120 0.94 13.42 -12.49
N PRO A 121 0.37 13.96 -13.59
CA PRO A 121 0.43 13.34 -14.92
C PRO A 121 1.85 13.07 -15.43
N VAL A 122 2.84 13.85 -15.03
CA VAL A 122 4.27 13.67 -15.40
C VAL A 122 4.79 12.27 -15.05
N PHE A 123 4.21 11.61 -14.06
CA PHE A 123 4.56 10.24 -13.67
C PHE A 123 3.70 9.17 -14.36
N PHE A 124 2.89 9.51 -15.37
CA PHE A 124 2.03 8.58 -16.11
C PHE A 124 1.20 7.65 -15.22
N ASN A 125 0.76 8.16 -14.07
CA ASN A 125 0.08 7.39 -13.03
C ASN A 125 0.89 6.19 -12.48
N TYR A 126 2.22 6.18 -12.65
CA TYR A 126 3.06 5.06 -12.23
C TYR A 126 2.86 4.72 -10.74
N PHE A 127 2.98 5.72 -9.87
CA PHE A 127 2.82 5.51 -8.43
C PHE A 127 1.40 5.10 -8.03
N LEU A 128 0.37 5.63 -8.71
CA LEU A 128 -1.01 5.17 -8.52
C LEU A 128 -1.16 3.70 -8.92
N LYS A 129 -0.60 3.30 -10.06
CA LYS A 129 -0.62 1.90 -10.52
C LYS A 129 0.23 0.97 -9.66
N CYS A 130 1.19 1.48 -8.90
CA CYS A 130 1.87 0.71 -7.85
C CYS A 130 0.98 0.44 -6.63
N GLY A 131 -0.12 1.18 -6.46
CA GLY A 131 -1.02 1.12 -5.30
C GLY A 131 -0.85 2.33 -4.38
N GLY A 132 -0.38 3.47 -4.91
CA GLY A 132 -0.28 4.70 -4.16
C GLY A 132 -1.63 5.38 -3.98
N ILE A 133 -1.98 5.77 -2.77
CA ILE A 133 -3.18 6.53 -2.42
C ILE A 133 -2.77 7.96 -2.13
N PRO A 134 -3.15 8.95 -2.97
CA PRO A 134 -2.69 10.32 -2.80
C PRO A 134 -3.30 10.99 -1.57
N LEU A 135 -2.47 11.69 -0.83
CA LEU A 135 -2.84 12.48 0.33
C LEU A 135 -2.33 13.92 0.15
N ASN A 136 -3.24 14.88 0.10
CA ASN A 136 -2.94 16.29 0.20
C ASN A 136 -2.95 16.68 1.69
N ARG A 137 -1.82 17.12 2.20
CA ARG A 137 -1.64 17.46 3.63
C ARG A 137 -2.10 18.87 3.95
N ASP A 138 -2.03 19.75 2.95
CA ASP A 138 -2.36 21.18 3.08
C ASP A 138 -3.89 21.38 2.98
N GLU A 139 -4.58 20.50 2.22
CA GLU A 139 -6.02 20.52 2.04
C GLU A 139 -6.65 19.16 2.40
N PRO A 140 -6.85 18.83 3.69
CA PRO A 140 -7.35 17.52 4.13
C PRO A 140 -8.72 17.15 3.53
N ARG A 141 -9.56 18.14 3.23
CA ARG A 141 -10.87 17.92 2.59
C ARG A 141 -10.75 17.25 1.22
N LYS A 142 -9.73 17.62 0.43
CA LYS A 142 -9.44 16.98 -0.88
C LYS A 142 -9.00 15.53 -0.73
N SER A 143 -8.34 15.20 0.36
CA SER A 143 -7.86 13.84 0.64
C SER A 143 -8.92 12.89 1.15
N ARG A 144 -10.06 13.39 1.63
CA ARG A 144 -11.10 12.56 2.26
C ARG A 144 -11.54 11.39 1.37
N ARG A 145 -11.81 11.67 0.09
CA ARG A 145 -12.24 10.61 -0.87
C ARG A 145 -11.16 9.55 -1.07
N HIS A 146 -9.88 9.96 -1.16
CA HIS A 146 -8.76 9.05 -1.30
C HIS A 146 -8.52 8.21 -0.05
N LEU A 147 -8.66 8.79 1.14
CA LEU A 147 -8.56 8.05 2.40
C LEU A 147 -9.71 7.06 2.58
N LEU A 148 -10.95 7.41 2.20
CA LEU A 148 -12.09 6.49 2.19
C LEU A 148 -11.87 5.35 1.18
N HIS A 149 -11.27 5.65 0.03
CA HIS A 149 -10.86 4.62 -0.93
C HIS A 149 -9.80 3.69 -0.32
N GLY A 150 -8.79 4.24 0.37
CA GLY A 150 -7.79 3.47 1.11
C GLY A 150 -8.40 2.56 2.18
N ARG A 151 -9.38 3.08 2.93
CA ARG A 151 -10.15 2.29 3.90
C ARG A 151 -10.86 1.11 3.21
N LYS A 152 -11.58 1.37 2.11
CA LYS A 152 -12.24 0.32 1.32
C LYS A 152 -11.26 -0.75 0.85
N ILE A 153 -10.10 -0.32 0.33
CA ILE A 153 -9.02 -1.23 -0.09
C ILE A 153 -8.53 -2.08 1.08
N LEU A 154 -8.25 -1.46 2.23
CA LEU A 154 -7.81 -2.17 3.44
C LEU A 154 -8.82 -3.24 3.84
N HIS A 155 -10.09 -2.90 3.99
CA HIS A 155 -11.14 -3.83 4.41
C HIS A 155 -11.48 -4.90 3.34
N GLN A 156 -10.97 -4.78 2.12
CA GLN A 156 -11.04 -5.82 1.09
C GLN A 156 -9.91 -6.87 1.20
N GLY A 157 -9.21 -6.94 2.31
CA GLY A 157 -8.15 -7.91 2.55
C GLY A 157 -6.78 -7.50 1.99
N ASN A 158 -6.53 -6.20 1.83
CA ASN A 158 -5.24 -5.72 1.38
C ASN A 158 -4.38 -5.21 2.55
N LEU A 159 -3.07 -5.11 2.30
CA LEU A 159 -2.14 -4.44 3.19
C LEU A 159 -2.04 -2.96 2.77
N LEU A 160 -2.24 -2.05 3.73
CA LEU A 160 -2.10 -0.62 3.52
C LEU A 160 -1.02 -0.05 4.43
N VAL A 161 -0.04 0.62 3.82
CA VAL A 161 1.04 1.32 4.54
C VAL A 161 0.68 2.78 4.71
N ILE A 162 0.81 3.28 5.92
CA ILE A 162 0.79 4.71 6.23
C ILE A 162 2.06 5.08 7.00
N PHE A 163 2.48 6.33 6.84
CA PHE A 163 3.57 6.94 7.60
C PHE A 163 2.96 7.94 8.58
N PRO A 164 2.85 7.61 9.88
CA PRO A 164 2.16 8.47 10.84
C PRO A 164 2.79 9.85 11.00
N GLU A 165 4.10 9.96 10.76
CA GLU A 165 4.82 11.24 10.81
C GLU A 165 4.40 12.21 9.69
N GLN A 166 3.81 11.69 8.60
CA GLN A 166 3.38 12.45 7.41
C GLN A 166 4.48 13.26 6.72
N THR A 167 5.70 13.19 7.18
CA THR A 167 6.90 13.82 6.60
C THR A 167 8.11 12.94 6.82
N THR A 168 9.18 13.18 6.09
CA THR A 168 10.47 12.52 6.33
C THR A 168 11.18 13.19 7.51
N VAL A 169 11.56 12.38 8.50
CA VAL A 169 12.34 12.83 9.67
C VAL A 169 13.58 11.94 9.79
N PRO A 170 14.72 12.37 9.21
CA PRO A 170 15.97 11.61 9.25
C PRO A 170 16.53 11.50 10.67
N HIS A 171 16.95 10.30 11.05
CA HIS A 171 17.67 10.01 12.31
C HIS A 171 16.97 10.42 13.62
N ALA A 172 15.69 10.79 13.56
CA ALA A 172 14.87 11.13 14.72
C ALA A 172 13.43 10.66 14.52
N MET A 173 12.62 10.68 15.57
CA MET A 173 11.18 10.46 15.46
C MET A 173 10.45 11.79 15.32
N GLY A 174 9.57 11.88 14.33
CA GLY A 174 8.58 12.94 14.23
C GLY A 174 7.33 12.65 15.06
N ARG A 175 6.52 13.66 15.30
CA ARG A 175 5.24 13.50 16.00
C ARG A 175 4.27 12.67 15.14
N GLY A 176 3.66 11.66 15.73
CA GLY A 176 2.58 10.88 15.11
C GLY A 176 1.31 11.73 14.93
N ARG A 177 0.70 11.68 13.75
CA ARG A 177 -0.55 12.37 13.43
C ARG A 177 -1.65 11.36 13.16
N SER A 178 -2.68 11.37 14.01
CA SER A 178 -3.76 10.38 13.99
C SER A 178 -4.74 10.52 12.81
N GLY A 179 -4.78 11.66 12.13
CA GLY A 179 -5.79 11.94 11.11
C GLY A 179 -5.94 10.87 10.03
N ALA A 180 -4.84 10.49 9.35
CA ALA A 180 -4.88 9.45 8.31
C ALA A 180 -5.22 8.07 8.93
N PHE A 181 -4.66 7.75 10.09
CA PHE A 181 -4.95 6.51 10.81
C PHE A 181 -6.45 6.38 11.14
N ARG A 182 -7.04 7.40 11.77
CA ARG A 182 -8.48 7.44 12.12
C ARG A 182 -9.38 7.23 10.89
N PHE A 183 -9.06 7.89 9.77
CA PHE A 183 -9.83 7.74 8.54
C PHE A 183 -9.76 6.34 7.96
N VAL A 184 -8.57 5.77 7.92
CA VAL A 184 -8.30 4.48 7.28
C VAL A 184 -8.78 3.33 8.15
N ALA A 185 -8.46 3.32 9.43
CA ALA A 185 -8.90 2.30 10.38
C ALA A 185 -10.41 2.36 10.60
N GLY A 186 -10.95 3.57 10.78
CA GLY A 186 -12.37 3.81 11.09
C GLY A 186 -12.78 3.18 12.40
N LYS A 187 -14.02 2.69 12.46
CA LYS A 187 -14.53 1.80 13.53
C LYS A 187 -14.64 0.40 12.94
N PRO A 188 -13.66 -0.48 13.14
CA PRO A 188 -13.68 -1.80 12.54
C PRO A 188 -14.68 -2.71 13.24
N GLU A 189 -15.47 -3.46 12.47
CA GLU A 189 -16.41 -4.48 13.01
C GLU A 189 -15.66 -5.69 13.61
N LYS A 190 -14.45 -5.96 13.11
CA LYS A 190 -13.55 -7.02 13.59
C LYS A 190 -12.21 -6.39 13.94
N PRO A 191 -11.47 -6.93 14.92
CA PRO A 191 -10.15 -6.44 15.26
C PRO A 191 -9.27 -6.31 14.01
N LEU A 192 -8.79 -5.09 13.73
CA LEU A 192 -7.95 -4.78 12.58
C LEU A 192 -6.49 -5.04 12.94
N PRO A 193 -5.80 -5.96 12.25
CA PRO A 193 -4.37 -6.18 12.45
C PRO A 193 -3.57 -4.93 12.08
N VAL A 194 -2.73 -4.48 13.00
CA VAL A 194 -1.82 -3.34 12.85
C VAL A 194 -0.40 -3.81 13.10
N LEU A 195 0.51 -3.53 12.17
CA LEU A 195 1.90 -3.91 12.22
C LEU A 195 2.80 -2.66 12.18
N CYS A 196 3.77 -2.58 13.10
CA CYS A 196 4.77 -1.53 13.09
C CYS A 196 6.01 -1.93 12.29
N LEU A 197 6.53 -1.02 11.45
CA LEU A 197 7.81 -1.18 10.75
C LEU A 197 8.79 -0.10 11.18
N GLY A 198 9.89 -0.53 11.79
CA GLY A 198 11.05 0.30 12.05
C GLY A 198 12.04 0.26 10.89
N LEU A 199 12.59 1.42 10.55
CA LEU A 199 13.59 1.58 9.51
C LEU A 199 14.82 2.28 10.10
N GLN A 200 16.01 1.76 9.83
CA GLN A 200 17.27 2.29 10.33
C GLN A 200 18.30 2.38 9.21
N TYR A 201 18.98 3.50 9.10
CA TYR A 201 20.08 3.73 8.16
C TYR A 201 21.37 3.94 8.91
N GLU A 202 22.40 3.14 8.59
CA GLU A 202 23.73 3.24 9.15
C GLU A 202 24.74 3.51 8.01
N PRO A 203 25.18 4.75 7.83
CA PRO A 203 26.25 5.07 6.88
C PRO A 203 27.55 4.34 7.26
N ARG A 204 28.24 3.76 6.27
CA ARG A 204 29.46 2.97 6.50
C ARG A 204 30.72 3.57 5.85
N GLY A 205 30.73 4.89 5.63
CA GLY A 205 31.84 5.59 4.98
C GLY A 205 31.72 5.58 3.44
N TRP A 206 32.64 6.29 2.79
CA TRP A 206 32.57 6.71 1.39
C TRP A 206 32.45 5.57 0.36
N PHE A 207 33.14 4.45 0.59
CA PHE A 207 33.20 3.33 -0.36
C PHE A 207 32.36 2.11 0.03
N ARG A 208 31.55 2.19 1.09
CA ARG A 208 30.76 1.06 1.58
C ARG A 208 29.26 1.34 1.44
N ARG A 209 28.52 0.33 1.01
CA ARG A 209 27.05 0.41 0.94
C ARG A 209 26.48 0.74 2.32
N THR A 210 25.54 1.68 2.37
CA THR A 210 24.80 2.01 3.58
C THR A 210 24.08 0.76 4.10
N ARG A 211 24.22 0.45 5.39
CA ARG A 211 23.42 -0.59 6.02
C ARG A 211 22.00 -0.07 6.21
N PHE A 212 21.03 -0.79 5.68
CA PHE A 212 19.62 -0.50 5.83
C PHE A 212 18.96 -1.65 6.55
N VAL A 213 18.45 -1.40 7.74
CA VAL A 213 17.81 -2.41 8.60
C VAL A 213 16.32 -2.15 8.66
N ILE A 214 15.54 -3.20 8.40
CA ILE A 214 14.08 -3.22 8.52
C ILE A 214 13.73 -4.16 9.66
N ARG A 215 12.86 -3.71 10.58
CA ARG A 215 12.32 -4.57 11.64
C ARG A 215 10.80 -4.49 11.63
N ALA A 216 10.16 -5.64 11.42
CA ALA A 216 8.72 -5.77 11.60
C ALA A 216 8.44 -6.19 13.04
N GLY A 217 7.59 -5.44 13.73
CA GLY A 217 7.12 -5.75 15.07
C GLY A 217 6.09 -6.87 15.07
N GLU A 218 5.55 -7.18 16.22
CA GLU A 218 4.43 -8.10 16.35
C GLU A 218 3.13 -7.42 15.90
N VAL A 219 2.15 -8.23 15.51
CA VAL A 219 0.82 -7.74 15.14
C VAL A 219 0.05 -7.36 16.40
N SER A 220 -0.40 -6.11 16.46
CA SER A 220 -1.36 -5.63 17.43
C SER A 220 -2.73 -5.49 16.78
N TYR A 221 -3.80 -5.39 17.57
CA TYR A 221 -5.15 -5.33 17.05
C TYR A 221 -5.85 -4.04 17.47
N PHE A 222 -6.29 -3.26 16.50
CA PHE A 222 -7.12 -2.09 16.72
C PHE A 222 -8.59 -2.47 16.66
N THR A 223 -9.37 -2.10 17.69
CA THR A 223 -10.81 -2.37 17.81
C THR A 223 -11.60 -1.06 17.83
N ALA A 224 -12.93 -1.15 17.78
CA ALA A 224 -13.81 0.01 17.84
C ALA A 224 -13.79 0.73 19.22
N ASP A 225 -13.32 0.03 20.26
CA ASP A 225 -13.25 0.54 21.64
C ASP A 225 -11.95 1.31 21.93
N HIS A 226 -10.94 1.15 21.06
CA HIS A 226 -9.70 1.88 21.24
C HIS A 226 -9.84 3.35 20.84
N ASP A 227 -9.27 4.24 21.65
CA ASP A 227 -9.03 5.61 21.21
C ASP A 227 -7.93 5.62 20.14
N PRO A 228 -8.18 6.18 18.94
CA PRO A 228 -7.21 6.13 17.85
C PRO A 228 -5.92 6.93 18.13
N GLU A 229 -5.98 7.96 18.97
CA GLU A 229 -4.79 8.78 19.29
C GLU A 229 -3.90 8.05 20.29
N GLU A 230 -4.52 7.45 21.30
CA GLU A 230 -3.82 6.64 22.29
C GLU A 230 -3.16 5.43 21.64
N PHE A 231 -3.93 4.66 20.87
CA PHE A 231 -3.39 3.51 20.15
C PHE A 231 -2.23 3.90 19.24
N LEU A 232 -2.37 4.98 18.46
CA LEU A 232 -1.28 5.45 17.61
C LEU A 232 -0.07 5.90 18.42
N HIS A 233 -0.28 6.56 19.55
CA HIS A 233 0.82 7.02 20.42
C HIS A 233 1.67 5.84 20.88
N GLU A 234 1.07 4.76 21.35
CA GLU A 234 1.77 3.51 21.71
C GLU A 234 2.53 2.92 20.52
N ARG A 235 1.90 2.89 19.34
CA ARG A 235 2.56 2.37 18.11
C ARG A 235 3.73 3.25 17.68
N MET A 236 3.71 4.57 17.96
CA MET A 236 4.85 5.44 17.70
C MET A 236 6.06 5.10 18.60
N HIS A 237 5.85 4.73 19.86
CA HIS A 237 6.92 4.20 20.73
C HIS A 237 7.48 2.89 20.18
N GLU A 238 6.62 1.99 19.71
CA GLU A 238 7.06 0.74 19.08
C GLU A 238 7.89 0.98 17.81
N ILE A 239 7.41 1.86 16.91
CA ILE A 239 8.15 2.24 15.70
C ILE A 239 9.53 2.82 16.07
N ALA A 240 9.61 3.65 17.10
CA ALA A 240 10.87 4.21 17.59
C ALA A 240 11.83 3.10 18.04
N ARG A 241 11.36 2.20 18.90
CA ARG A 241 12.14 1.05 19.37
C ARG A 241 12.66 0.19 18.20
N LEU A 242 11.80 -0.14 17.25
CA LEU A 242 12.14 -0.91 16.06
C LEU A 242 13.15 -0.19 15.14
N SER A 243 13.15 1.15 15.17
CA SER A 243 14.05 2.01 14.38
C SER A 243 15.36 2.33 15.10
N ASN A 244 15.54 1.85 16.35
CA ASN A 244 16.63 2.22 17.26
C ASN A 244 16.68 3.75 17.50
N LEU A 245 15.50 4.34 17.74
CA LEU A 245 15.29 5.77 18.01
C LEU A 245 14.46 5.94 19.29
N THR A 246 14.45 7.15 19.82
CA THR A 246 13.59 7.55 20.96
C THR A 246 12.40 8.37 20.45
N TYR A 247 11.20 8.12 20.99
CA TYR A 247 10.01 8.92 20.73
C TYR A 247 9.84 9.97 21.85
N PRO A 248 10.15 11.26 21.59
CA PRO A 248 10.21 12.27 22.64
C PRO A 248 8.86 12.95 22.94
N PHE A 249 7.82 12.64 22.17
CA PHE A 249 6.55 13.35 22.27
C PHE A 249 5.65 12.71 23.32
N GLN A 250 5.09 13.56 24.18
CA GLN A 250 4.06 13.15 25.13
C GLN A 250 2.70 13.03 24.44
N LYS A 251 1.79 12.27 25.04
CA LYS A 251 0.40 12.19 24.64
C LYS A 251 -0.19 13.62 24.64
N ALA A 252 -0.93 13.98 23.60
CA ALA A 252 -1.68 15.22 23.62
C ALA A 252 -2.70 15.13 24.77
N GLU A 253 -2.62 16.05 25.72
CA GLU A 253 -3.70 16.20 26.71
C GLU A 253 -5.00 16.44 25.95
N SER A 254 -5.97 15.56 26.14
CA SER A 254 -7.32 15.79 25.62
C SER A 254 -7.85 17.04 26.29
N SER A 255 -7.89 18.14 25.53
CA SER A 255 -8.65 19.32 25.96
C SER A 255 -10.09 18.84 26.18
N ILE A 256 -10.47 18.81 27.45
CA ILE A 256 -11.83 18.55 27.93
C ILE A 256 -12.74 19.66 27.42
#